data_967024c4e0994501a8662dfc4dda9661
#
_entry.id   967024c4e0994501a8662dfc4dda9661
#
_cell.length_a   1.000
_cell.length_b   1.000
_cell.length_c   1.000
_cell.angle_alpha   90.00
_cell.angle_beta   90.00
_cell.angle_gamma   90.00
#
_symmetry.space_group_name_H-M   'P 1'
#
loop_
_entity.id
_entity.type
_entity.pdbx_description
1 polymer ?
#
loop_
_entity_poly.entity_id
_entity_poly.type
_entity_poly.pdbx_seq_one_letter_code
_entity_poly.pdbx_strand_id
1 'polypeptide(L)'
;MKKKLVLFSVGVFSAIVSGGTTVFAADAADTMPDLANKQIAVGYYHNWQAEQGAGYQGGRPADIDLAKINPFYNVVTVSFMKGEGIPTFKPYNMTDQAFREKVATLNAQGRAVIISLGGADSHIELHRGQEQAFANEIIRLVEVYGFDGLDIDLEQTAVAAGDNQTVIPAALKIVREHYKKENKHFIISMAPEFPYLRTNGAYVPYITALQNEYDFIAPQLYNQAGDGISVGTEWIAQNNDNKKYEFLYGISKSFNEGSGGFIQIPASKLALGIPANEDAAANGYVKDPSKVYQVFEQMTKDQTPLKGIMTWSVNWDEGRNKAGIAYNQSFANAYQGLFKEQVPDTEKPFKPENLKGTATQSSISLSWSASTDNVRVSHYNVYQNKQLIGTSNTTNYTVSNLSPDTTYSFTVEAVDTSGNRSTSSDVLTIRTQAGSQLPAPSMPTGLVVKGVSQNSVTLGWSANDPKEEVIGYEIYRNGVLLTTTMTPDFIDKGLMSDTTYTYQIAAVNSSGISKKSQQVTAKTTADNQAEEWKIGKLYNIGDIVTYKGNLYRCRNIHMGQVGWEPDVALALWLKIS
;
A
#
# COMPACT_ATOMS: atom_id res chain seq x y z
N MET A 1 -34.70 7.24 10.22
CA MET A 1 -34.05 7.65 8.96
C MET A 1 -32.63 7.09 8.93
N LYS A 2 -32.40 6.02 8.19
CA LYS A 2 -31.09 5.37 8.09
C LYS A 2 -30.30 6.01 6.94
N LYS A 3 -29.24 6.75 7.25
CA LYS A 3 -28.28 7.23 6.25
C LYS A 3 -27.40 6.05 5.84
N LYS A 4 -27.51 5.62 4.60
CA LYS A 4 -26.55 4.69 3.98
C LYS A 4 -25.28 5.49 3.64
N LEU A 5 -24.17 5.11 4.23
CA LEU A 5 -22.84 5.56 3.84
C LEU A 5 -22.46 4.79 2.56
N VAL A 6 -22.27 5.51 1.47
CA VAL A 6 -21.75 4.94 0.22
C VAL A 6 -20.24 5.06 0.27
N LEU A 7 -19.55 3.92 0.39
CA LEU A 7 -18.10 3.87 0.17
C LEU A 7 -17.83 4.00 -1.34
N PHE A 8 -17.13 5.05 -1.72
CA PHE A 8 -16.50 5.13 -3.03
C PHE A 8 -15.16 4.39 -2.99
N SER A 9 -15.10 3.22 -3.62
CA SER A 9 -13.82 2.61 -3.97
C SER A 9 -13.27 3.36 -5.18
N VAL A 10 -12.20 4.12 -4.99
CA VAL A 10 -11.46 4.73 -6.10
C VAL A 10 -10.54 3.65 -6.68
N GLY A 11 -11.06 2.89 -7.63
CA GLY A 11 -10.22 2.05 -8.49
C GLY A 11 -9.42 2.95 -9.44
N VAL A 12 -8.11 2.99 -9.27
CA VAL A 12 -7.21 3.66 -10.23
C VAL A 12 -7.08 2.76 -11.45
N PHE A 13 -7.81 3.09 -12.51
CA PHE A 13 -7.66 2.44 -13.82
C PHE A 13 -6.43 3.03 -14.54
N SER A 14 -5.42 2.21 -14.75
CA SER A 14 -4.36 2.50 -15.70
C SER A 14 -4.65 1.80 -17.01
N ALA A 15 -5.13 2.54 -18.00
CA ALA A 15 -5.38 2.01 -19.35
C ALA A 15 -4.12 2.20 -20.20
N ILE A 16 -3.45 1.09 -20.51
CA ILE A 16 -2.48 1.06 -21.63
C ILE A 16 -3.22 0.47 -22.83
N VAL A 17 -3.44 1.30 -23.85
CA VAL A 17 -4.04 0.89 -25.12
C VAL A 17 -2.95 0.28 -26.00
N SER A 18 -2.87 -1.03 -26.01
CA SER A 18 -2.37 -1.80 -27.15
C SER A 18 -3.22 -3.05 -27.24
N GLY A 19 -3.76 -3.37 -28.42
CA GLY A 19 -4.77 -4.39 -28.65
C GLY A 19 -4.33 -5.80 -28.25
N GLY A 20 -4.57 -6.11 -26.99
CA GLY A 20 -4.45 -7.41 -26.36
C GLY A 20 -5.27 -7.35 -25.07
N THR A 21 -6.08 -8.34 -24.81
CA THR A 21 -6.87 -8.50 -23.59
C THR A 21 -5.94 -8.40 -22.38
N THR A 22 -5.96 -7.29 -21.65
CA THR A 22 -5.26 -7.15 -20.38
C THR A 22 -5.96 -8.00 -19.32
N VAL A 23 -5.36 -9.12 -19.01
CA VAL A 23 -5.66 -9.89 -17.80
C VAL A 23 -4.98 -9.13 -16.65
N PHE A 24 -5.76 -8.59 -15.74
CA PHE A 24 -5.22 -8.04 -14.49
C PHE A 24 -4.77 -9.24 -13.63
N ALA A 25 -3.46 -9.44 -13.50
CA ALA A 25 -2.93 -10.28 -12.42
C ALA A 25 -3.29 -9.60 -11.08
N ALA A 26 -3.68 -10.39 -10.07
CA ALA A 26 -3.84 -9.86 -8.72
C ALA A 26 -2.52 -9.20 -8.30
N ASP A 27 -2.61 -8.00 -7.72
CA ASP A 27 -1.43 -7.29 -7.23
C ASP A 27 -0.84 -8.08 -6.06
N ALA A 28 0.42 -8.51 -6.17
CA ALA A 28 1.09 -9.26 -5.12
C ALA A 28 1.17 -8.48 -3.80
N ALA A 29 1.12 -7.14 -3.86
CA ALA A 29 1.05 -6.28 -2.69
C ALA A 29 -0.26 -6.42 -1.87
N ASP A 30 -1.25 -7.17 -2.35
CA ASP A 30 -2.49 -7.43 -1.61
C ASP A 30 -2.45 -8.72 -0.75
N THR A 31 -1.32 -9.44 -0.71
CA THR A 31 -1.29 -10.81 -0.18
C THR A 31 -1.00 -10.94 1.31
N MET A 32 -0.36 -9.96 1.97
CA MET A 32 0.06 -10.03 3.38
C MET A 32 0.69 -11.39 3.76
N PRO A 33 1.97 -11.64 3.45
CA PRO A 33 2.62 -12.93 3.68
C PRO A 33 2.57 -13.38 5.15
N ASP A 34 2.23 -14.65 5.40
CA ASP A 34 2.21 -15.22 6.74
C ASP A 34 3.64 -15.45 7.27
N LEU A 35 3.92 -14.94 8.46
CA LEU A 35 5.20 -15.09 9.16
C LEU A 35 5.13 -16.03 10.37
N ALA A 36 3.97 -16.58 10.73
CA ALA A 36 3.76 -17.27 12.01
C ALA A 36 4.78 -18.39 12.26
N ASN A 37 5.00 -19.25 11.26
CA ASN A 37 5.88 -20.42 11.37
C ASN A 37 7.24 -20.23 10.66
N LYS A 38 7.61 -19.00 10.29
CA LYS A 38 8.86 -18.70 9.61
C LYS A 38 9.87 -18.08 10.57
N GLN A 39 11.14 -18.44 10.43
CA GLN A 39 12.22 -17.61 10.94
C GLN A 39 12.33 -16.35 10.09
N ILE A 40 12.66 -15.22 10.69
CA ILE A 40 12.69 -13.92 10.02
C ILE A 40 14.08 -13.30 10.04
N ALA A 41 14.45 -12.72 8.89
CA ALA A 41 15.53 -11.76 8.75
C ALA A 41 14.90 -10.42 8.39
N VAL A 42 14.89 -9.50 9.34
CA VAL A 42 14.30 -8.17 9.18
C VAL A 42 15.37 -7.20 8.75
N GLY A 43 15.15 -6.50 7.64
CA GLY A 43 16.07 -5.46 7.16
C GLY A 43 15.36 -4.11 7.04
N TYR A 44 15.86 -3.08 7.72
CA TYR A 44 15.35 -1.72 7.58
C TYR A 44 15.85 -1.09 6.29
N TYR A 45 14.95 -0.47 5.54
CA TYR A 45 15.22 0.19 4.27
C TYR A 45 15.06 1.71 4.40
N HIS A 46 16.08 2.47 4.01
CA HIS A 46 16.08 3.93 4.05
C HIS A 46 15.26 4.52 2.90
N ASN A 47 14.19 5.21 3.20
CA ASN A 47 13.38 5.96 2.24
C ASN A 47 13.87 7.42 2.11
N TRP A 48 15.19 7.61 2.00
CA TRP A 48 15.85 8.90 1.77
C TRP A 48 17.18 8.69 1.07
N GLN A 49 17.77 9.78 0.57
CA GLN A 49 19.06 9.75 -0.09
C GLN A 49 20.19 9.46 0.91
N ALA A 50 21.10 8.59 0.52
CA ALA A 50 22.29 8.31 1.28
C ALA A 50 23.26 9.52 1.28
N GLU A 51 23.75 9.89 2.45
CA GLU A 51 24.67 11.00 2.62
C GLU A 51 26.09 10.52 2.92
N GLN A 52 27.08 11.23 2.37
CA GLN A 52 28.49 10.95 2.65
C GLN A 52 28.81 11.32 4.10
N GLY A 53 29.47 10.43 4.82
CA GLY A 53 29.85 10.66 6.22
C GLY A 53 28.72 10.48 7.23
N ALA A 54 27.55 9.94 6.79
CA ALA A 54 26.43 9.67 7.68
C ALA A 54 26.70 8.54 8.69
N GLY A 55 27.70 7.69 8.44
CA GLY A 55 28.07 6.59 9.34
C GLY A 55 28.84 7.04 10.56
N TYR A 56 28.73 6.29 11.63
CA TYR A 56 29.44 6.53 12.90
C TYR A 56 30.96 6.49 12.77
N GLN A 57 31.48 5.78 11.75
CA GLN A 57 32.92 5.78 11.41
C GLN A 57 33.21 6.67 10.18
N GLY A 58 32.21 7.42 9.69
CA GLY A 58 32.31 8.32 8.54
C GLY A 58 32.09 7.66 7.20
N GLY A 59 31.52 6.46 7.18
CA GLY A 59 31.09 5.77 5.97
C GLY A 59 29.83 6.36 5.36
N ARG A 60 29.33 5.70 4.30
CA ARG A 60 28.12 6.08 3.59
C ARG A 60 27.22 4.86 3.36
N PRO A 61 25.92 4.92 3.70
CA PRO A 61 24.98 3.88 3.31
C PRO A 61 24.80 3.87 1.79
N ALA A 62 24.27 2.79 1.23
CA ALA A 62 23.99 2.72 -0.19
C ALA A 62 22.59 3.28 -0.52
N ASP A 63 22.47 3.91 -1.69
CA ASP A 63 21.16 4.11 -2.33
C ASP A 63 20.81 2.82 -3.07
N ILE A 64 19.82 2.09 -2.60
CA ILE A 64 19.43 0.80 -3.16
C ILE A 64 17.99 0.82 -3.67
N ASP A 65 17.72 0.00 -4.66
CA ASP A 65 16.36 -0.23 -5.14
C ASP A 65 15.64 -1.20 -4.21
N LEU A 66 14.49 -0.79 -3.65
CA LEU A 66 13.67 -1.61 -2.76
C LEU A 66 13.41 -3.03 -3.34
N ALA A 67 13.11 -3.13 -4.64
CA ALA A 67 12.86 -4.41 -5.29
C ALA A 67 14.09 -5.32 -5.42
N LYS A 68 15.29 -4.79 -5.17
CA LYS A 68 16.58 -5.51 -5.31
C LYS A 68 17.23 -5.86 -3.98
N ILE A 69 16.58 -5.59 -2.86
CA ILE A 69 17.08 -5.98 -1.54
C ILE A 69 17.38 -7.47 -1.50
N ASN A 70 18.54 -7.83 -0.93
CA ASN A 70 18.99 -9.21 -0.81
C ASN A 70 17.87 -10.14 -0.31
N PRO A 71 17.60 -11.28 -0.97
CA PRO A 71 16.55 -12.23 -0.57
C PRO A 71 16.69 -12.81 0.84
N PHE A 72 17.86 -12.70 1.45
CA PHE A 72 18.06 -13.04 2.86
C PHE A 72 17.04 -12.32 3.77
N TYR A 73 16.74 -11.05 3.50
CA TYR A 73 15.76 -10.28 4.26
C TYR A 73 14.34 -10.63 3.82
N ASN A 74 13.67 -11.52 4.54
CA ASN A 74 12.30 -11.93 4.22
C ASN A 74 11.23 -11.03 4.86
N VAL A 75 11.63 -10.08 5.72
CA VAL A 75 10.83 -8.95 6.17
C VAL A 75 11.61 -7.66 5.88
N VAL A 76 11.03 -6.77 5.11
CA VAL A 76 11.61 -5.47 4.79
C VAL A 76 10.80 -4.38 5.49
N THR A 77 11.46 -3.64 6.37
CA THR A 77 10.83 -2.56 7.14
C THR A 77 11.21 -1.23 6.52
N VAL A 78 10.23 -0.53 5.96
CA VAL A 78 10.45 0.77 5.29
C VAL A 78 10.51 1.90 6.32
N SER A 79 11.60 2.65 6.37
CA SER A 79 11.82 3.80 7.26
C SER A 79 11.46 5.09 6.55
N PHE A 80 10.60 5.99 7.02
CA PHE A 80 9.73 5.94 8.18
C PHE A 80 8.39 6.62 7.89
N MET A 81 7.33 6.18 8.57
CA MET A 81 6.09 6.91 8.73
C MET A 81 6.27 7.92 9.86
N LYS A 82 6.15 9.21 9.58
CA LYS A 82 6.38 10.30 10.53
C LYS A 82 5.65 11.58 10.13
N GLY A 83 5.74 12.62 10.93
CA GLY A 83 5.14 13.94 10.71
C GLY A 83 4.33 14.40 11.91
N GLU A 84 4.03 15.70 11.95
CA GLU A 84 3.18 16.30 12.98
C GLU A 84 1.71 15.91 12.78
N GLY A 85 0.96 15.80 13.86
CA GLY A 85 -0.44 15.36 13.86
C GLY A 85 -0.59 13.86 13.57
N ILE A 86 -1.36 13.48 12.58
CA ILE A 86 -1.44 12.07 12.15
C ILE A 86 -0.23 11.74 11.29
N PRO A 87 0.69 10.86 11.75
CA PRO A 87 1.85 10.48 10.96
C PRO A 87 1.46 9.89 9.61
N THR A 88 2.27 10.14 8.60
CA THR A 88 2.06 9.64 7.24
C THR A 88 3.37 9.22 6.58
N PHE A 89 3.29 8.71 5.34
CA PHE A 89 4.43 8.27 4.55
C PHE A 89 4.31 8.75 3.11
N LYS A 90 5.45 9.05 2.51
CA LYS A 90 5.63 9.29 1.08
C LYS A 90 6.91 8.63 0.60
N PRO A 91 6.90 7.96 -0.56
CA PRO A 91 8.12 7.43 -1.17
C PRO A 91 9.07 8.57 -1.55
N TYR A 92 10.35 8.37 -1.26
CA TYR A 92 11.39 9.29 -1.66
C TYR A 92 11.68 9.16 -3.16
N ASN A 93 11.62 10.29 -3.86
CA ASN A 93 12.03 10.45 -5.27
C ASN A 93 11.41 9.42 -6.26
N MET A 94 10.17 8.97 -5.99
CA MET A 94 9.41 8.13 -6.90
C MET A 94 7.90 8.33 -6.74
N THR A 95 7.11 7.86 -7.71
CA THR A 95 5.65 7.91 -7.63
C THR A 95 5.11 6.82 -6.69
N ASP A 96 3.89 7.04 -6.17
CA ASP A 96 3.19 6.07 -5.32
C ASP A 96 3.05 4.71 -6.04
N GLN A 97 2.71 4.74 -7.33
CA GLN A 97 2.58 3.52 -8.15
C GLN A 97 3.92 2.78 -8.31
N ALA A 98 5.02 3.51 -8.61
CA ALA A 98 6.34 2.89 -8.76
C ALA A 98 6.80 2.24 -7.44
N PHE A 99 6.47 2.83 -6.30
CA PHE A 99 6.76 2.25 -5.00
C PHE A 99 5.93 0.97 -4.76
N ARG A 100 4.61 1.01 -5.04
CA ARG A 100 3.73 -0.16 -4.94
C ARG A 100 4.21 -1.34 -5.79
N GLU A 101 4.66 -1.08 -7.02
CA GLU A 101 5.21 -2.12 -7.91
C GLU A 101 6.45 -2.79 -7.32
N LYS A 102 7.29 -2.04 -6.59
CA LYS A 102 8.45 -2.59 -5.88
C LYS A 102 8.04 -3.45 -4.68
N VAL A 103 7.05 -3.01 -3.92
CA VAL A 103 6.45 -3.79 -2.84
C VAL A 103 5.87 -5.09 -3.40
N ALA A 104 5.08 -5.02 -4.47
CA ALA A 104 4.51 -6.18 -5.14
C ALA A 104 5.59 -7.18 -5.62
N THR A 105 6.75 -6.67 -6.08
CA THR A 105 7.89 -7.52 -6.47
C THR A 105 8.42 -8.33 -5.28
N LEU A 106 8.51 -7.73 -4.09
CA LEU A 106 8.94 -8.43 -2.88
C LEU A 106 7.87 -9.40 -2.36
N ASN A 107 6.60 -8.99 -2.35
CA ASN A 107 5.50 -9.85 -1.94
C ASN A 107 5.36 -11.09 -2.85
N ALA A 108 5.57 -10.94 -4.16
CA ALA A 108 5.61 -12.07 -5.10
C ALA A 108 6.71 -13.10 -4.79
N GLN A 109 7.74 -12.71 -4.03
CA GLN A 109 8.79 -13.60 -3.51
C GLN A 109 8.43 -14.19 -2.13
N GLY A 110 7.21 -13.98 -1.62
CA GLY A 110 6.77 -14.40 -0.29
C GLY A 110 7.39 -13.60 0.86
N ARG A 111 7.93 -12.41 0.58
CA ARG A 111 8.54 -11.48 1.54
C ARG A 111 7.52 -10.47 2.02
N ALA A 112 7.57 -10.13 3.29
CA ALA A 112 6.71 -9.08 3.84
C ALA A 112 7.39 -7.71 3.74
N VAL A 113 6.59 -6.67 3.45
CA VAL A 113 7.03 -5.27 3.44
C VAL A 113 6.16 -4.49 4.42
N ILE A 114 6.74 -4.01 5.50
CA ILE A 114 6.04 -3.28 6.55
C ILE A 114 6.54 -1.84 6.64
N ILE A 115 5.67 -0.92 7.09
CA ILE A 115 6.06 0.48 7.32
C ILE A 115 6.44 0.68 8.79
N SER A 116 7.58 1.34 9.05
CA SER A 116 8.01 1.67 10.42
C SER A 116 7.51 3.06 10.83
N LEU A 117 6.90 3.13 12.01
CA LEU A 117 6.42 4.35 12.64
C LEU A 117 7.49 4.87 13.60
N GLY A 118 8.13 5.98 13.30
CA GLY A 118 9.08 6.58 14.23
C GLY A 118 10.44 6.89 13.64
N GLY A 119 11.46 6.28 14.23
CA GLY A 119 12.89 6.56 14.03
C GLY A 119 13.40 7.69 14.93
N ALA A 120 14.72 7.80 15.04
CA ALA A 120 15.43 8.67 16.00
C ALA A 120 15.04 10.16 15.97
N ASP A 121 14.69 10.68 14.79
CA ASP A 121 14.34 12.10 14.58
C ASP A 121 12.83 12.36 14.58
N SER A 122 12.01 11.39 15.00
CA SER A 122 10.56 11.55 14.92
C SER A 122 9.99 12.26 16.16
N HIS A 123 9.10 13.23 15.90
CA HIS A 123 8.35 13.94 16.94
C HIS A 123 6.88 13.52 16.93
N ILE A 124 6.64 12.21 16.94
CA ILE A 124 5.29 11.67 16.92
C ILE A 124 4.64 11.89 18.28
N GLU A 125 3.52 12.60 18.27
CA GLU A 125 2.69 12.86 19.44
C GLU A 125 1.21 12.75 19.06
N LEU A 126 0.56 11.66 19.48
CA LEU A 126 -0.86 11.40 19.27
C LEU A 126 -1.64 11.62 20.56
N HIS A 127 -2.88 12.07 20.43
CA HIS A 127 -3.77 12.35 21.54
C HIS A 127 -5.04 11.50 21.48
N ARG A 128 -5.67 11.25 22.63
CA ARG A 128 -6.95 10.52 22.71
C ARG A 128 -7.99 11.10 21.77
N GLY A 129 -8.71 10.21 21.08
CA GLY A 129 -9.67 10.56 20.03
C GLY A 129 -9.08 10.54 18.62
N GLN A 130 -7.77 10.34 18.46
CA GLN A 130 -7.11 10.21 17.17
C GLN A 130 -6.97 8.75 16.69
N GLU A 131 -7.41 7.76 17.48
CA GLU A 131 -7.26 6.33 17.20
C GLU A 131 -7.82 5.95 15.83
N GLN A 132 -9.04 6.42 15.52
CA GLN A 132 -9.69 6.11 14.25
C GLN A 132 -9.03 6.85 13.09
N ALA A 133 -8.61 8.10 13.27
CA ALA A 133 -7.93 8.88 12.23
C ALA A 133 -6.56 8.25 11.89
N PHE A 134 -5.82 7.82 12.90
CA PHE A 134 -4.54 7.13 12.71
C PHE A 134 -4.72 5.75 12.07
N ALA A 135 -5.71 4.96 12.50
CA ALA A 135 -6.05 3.68 11.87
C ALA A 135 -6.43 3.86 10.39
N ASN A 136 -7.22 4.88 10.06
CA ASN A 136 -7.61 5.17 8.68
C ASN A 136 -6.39 5.54 7.82
N GLU A 137 -5.42 6.27 8.37
CA GLU A 137 -4.20 6.59 7.64
C GLU A 137 -3.34 5.34 7.40
N ILE A 138 -3.20 4.44 8.39
CA ILE A 138 -2.50 3.16 8.21
C ILE A 138 -3.19 2.34 7.10
N ILE A 139 -4.51 2.20 7.14
CA ILE A 139 -5.28 1.50 6.10
C ILE A 139 -5.04 2.15 4.73
N ARG A 140 -5.10 3.49 4.64
CA ARG A 140 -4.80 4.21 3.39
C ARG A 140 -3.40 3.88 2.85
N LEU A 141 -2.38 3.84 3.73
CA LEU A 141 -1.01 3.52 3.33
C LEU A 141 -0.89 2.07 2.83
N VAL A 142 -1.58 1.12 3.45
CA VAL A 142 -1.66 -0.26 2.97
C VAL A 142 -2.32 -0.32 1.59
N GLU A 143 -3.47 0.34 1.41
CA GLU A 143 -4.19 0.35 0.13
C GLU A 143 -3.39 1.02 -1.00
N VAL A 144 -2.65 2.09 -0.69
CA VAL A 144 -1.86 2.82 -1.69
C VAL A 144 -0.56 2.11 -2.02
N TYR A 145 0.18 1.62 -1.00
CA TYR A 145 1.54 1.14 -1.17
C TYR A 145 1.69 -0.38 -1.07
N GLY A 146 0.68 -1.08 -0.57
CA GLY A 146 0.71 -2.54 -0.40
C GLY A 146 1.51 -2.99 0.81
N PHE A 147 1.61 -2.20 1.86
CA PHE A 147 2.27 -2.63 3.09
C PHE A 147 1.53 -3.79 3.76
N ASP A 148 2.30 -4.76 4.27
CA ASP A 148 1.78 -5.95 4.95
C ASP A 148 1.58 -5.75 6.44
N GLY A 149 2.03 -4.63 6.99
CA GLY A 149 1.99 -4.36 8.41
C GLY A 149 2.61 -3.04 8.82
N LEU A 150 2.69 -2.83 10.14
CA LEU A 150 3.33 -1.68 10.75
C LEU A 150 4.27 -2.14 11.86
N ASP A 151 5.43 -1.52 11.89
CA ASP A 151 6.44 -1.62 12.93
C ASP A 151 6.41 -0.37 13.81
N ILE A 152 6.50 -0.54 15.14
CA ILE A 152 6.61 0.58 16.09
C ILE A 152 8.08 0.75 16.46
N ASP A 153 8.71 1.80 15.93
CA ASP A 153 10.12 2.17 16.17
C ASP A 153 10.20 3.58 16.78
N LEU A 154 9.45 3.79 17.87
CA LEU A 154 9.50 5.04 18.61
C LEU A 154 10.73 5.05 19.51
N GLU A 155 11.49 6.12 19.46
CA GLU A 155 12.73 6.30 20.22
C GLU A 155 12.66 7.52 21.14
N GLN A 156 13.49 7.54 22.17
CA GLN A 156 13.68 8.66 23.09
C GLN A 156 12.34 9.18 23.66
N THR A 157 12.05 10.48 23.49
CA THR A 157 10.86 11.12 24.05
C THR A 157 9.56 10.71 23.35
N ALA A 158 9.63 10.32 22.07
CA ALA A 158 8.45 9.93 21.31
C ALA A 158 7.76 8.67 21.88
N VAL A 159 8.50 7.81 22.58
CA VAL A 159 7.94 6.59 23.19
C VAL A 159 6.79 6.90 24.17
N ALA A 160 6.88 7.98 24.91
CA ALA A 160 5.87 8.36 25.93
C ALA A 160 5.25 9.74 25.65
N ALA A 161 5.44 10.30 24.44
CA ALA A 161 4.85 11.59 24.08
C ALA A 161 3.31 11.50 23.98
N GLY A 162 2.62 12.53 24.44
CA GLY A 162 1.17 12.62 24.41
C GLY A 162 0.47 11.38 24.99
N ASP A 163 -0.43 10.80 24.20
CA ASP A 163 -1.13 9.56 24.52
C ASP A 163 -0.67 8.38 23.62
N ASN A 164 0.55 8.41 23.05
CA ASN A 164 1.06 7.40 22.11
C ASN A 164 0.89 5.98 22.63
N GLN A 165 1.18 5.76 23.92
CA GLN A 165 1.09 4.44 24.58
C GLN A 165 -0.32 3.84 24.61
N THR A 166 -1.35 4.64 24.38
CA THR A 166 -2.76 4.20 24.35
C THR A 166 -3.36 4.28 22.94
N VAL A 167 -3.09 5.38 22.24
CA VAL A 167 -3.68 5.65 20.92
C VAL A 167 -3.13 4.70 19.86
N ILE A 168 -1.81 4.48 19.81
CA ILE A 168 -1.18 3.61 18.81
C ILE A 168 -1.67 2.16 18.93
N PRO A 169 -1.64 1.52 20.11
CA PRO A 169 -2.19 0.18 20.25
C PRO A 169 -3.68 0.06 19.90
N ALA A 170 -4.48 1.07 20.27
CA ALA A 170 -5.91 1.08 19.96
C ALA A 170 -6.15 1.19 18.44
N ALA A 171 -5.43 2.06 17.76
CA ALA A 171 -5.49 2.18 16.30
C ALA A 171 -5.08 0.89 15.58
N LEU A 172 -4.00 0.25 16.03
CA LEU A 172 -3.52 -1.01 15.43
C LEU A 172 -4.53 -2.16 15.60
N LYS A 173 -5.27 -2.20 16.70
CA LYS A 173 -6.38 -3.16 16.87
C LYS A 173 -7.50 -2.91 15.87
N ILE A 174 -7.84 -1.64 15.58
CA ILE A 174 -8.82 -1.28 14.55
C ILE A 174 -8.34 -1.76 13.17
N VAL A 175 -7.07 -1.53 12.83
CA VAL A 175 -6.48 -1.97 11.57
C VAL A 175 -6.47 -3.50 11.46
N ARG A 176 -6.07 -4.20 12.53
CA ARG A 176 -6.06 -5.67 12.57
C ARG A 176 -7.48 -6.25 12.35
N GLU A 177 -8.49 -5.71 13.01
CA GLU A 177 -9.88 -6.13 12.83
C GLU A 177 -10.43 -5.76 11.43
N HIS A 178 -9.92 -4.71 10.81
CA HIS A 178 -10.27 -4.37 9.43
C HIS A 178 -9.81 -5.48 8.47
N TYR A 179 -8.52 -5.85 8.48
CA TYR A 179 -7.96 -6.84 7.58
C TYR A 179 -8.35 -8.28 7.90
N LYS A 180 -8.63 -8.59 9.16
CA LYS A 180 -9.20 -9.88 9.57
C LYS A 180 -10.54 -10.18 8.90
N LYS A 181 -11.38 -9.17 8.64
CA LYS A 181 -12.64 -9.31 7.88
C LYS A 181 -12.41 -9.70 6.42
N GLU A 182 -11.24 -9.38 5.90
CA GLU A 182 -10.79 -9.76 4.57
C GLU A 182 -9.97 -11.07 4.55
N ASN A 183 -9.90 -11.75 5.68
CA ASN A 183 -9.07 -12.94 5.88
C ASN A 183 -7.57 -12.70 5.63
N LYS A 184 -7.10 -11.49 5.93
CA LYS A 184 -5.70 -11.06 5.85
C LYS A 184 -5.12 -10.87 7.23
N HIS A 185 -3.81 -11.13 7.37
CA HIS A 185 -3.08 -10.98 8.62
C HIS A 185 -2.15 -9.76 8.57
N PHE A 186 -2.63 -8.61 9.03
CA PHE A 186 -1.82 -7.40 9.13
C PHE A 186 -0.73 -7.56 10.20
N ILE A 187 0.53 -7.48 9.83
CA ILE A 187 1.69 -7.72 10.70
C ILE A 187 1.86 -6.53 11.65
N ILE A 188 2.09 -6.81 12.94
CA ILE A 188 2.43 -5.80 13.95
C ILE A 188 3.77 -6.19 14.58
N SER A 189 4.77 -5.33 14.46
CA SER A 189 6.08 -5.49 15.10
C SER A 189 6.49 -4.28 15.91
N MET A 190 7.56 -4.44 16.68
CA MET A 190 8.14 -3.36 17.49
C MET A 190 9.67 -3.50 17.50
N ALA A 191 10.38 -2.37 17.44
CA ALA A 191 11.83 -2.30 17.54
C ALA A 191 12.29 -1.40 18.71
N PRO A 192 11.94 -1.74 19.95
CA PRO A 192 12.29 -0.92 21.11
C PRO A 192 13.80 -0.90 21.36
N GLU A 193 14.33 0.23 21.80
CA GLU A 193 15.61 0.24 22.51
C GLU A 193 15.51 -0.68 23.75
N PHE A 194 16.41 -1.65 23.90
CA PHE A 194 16.23 -2.73 24.89
C PHE A 194 16.07 -2.25 26.34
N PRO A 195 16.63 -1.10 26.80
CA PRO A 195 16.41 -0.61 28.16
C PRO A 195 14.94 -0.27 28.45
N TYR A 196 14.17 0.12 27.42
CA TYR A 196 12.73 0.40 27.56
C TYR A 196 11.87 -0.86 27.73
N LEU A 197 12.47 -2.04 27.65
CA LEU A 197 11.84 -3.33 27.93
C LEU A 197 12.02 -3.80 29.39
N ARG A 198 12.65 -3.01 30.25
CA ARG A 198 12.62 -3.27 31.70
C ARG A 198 11.18 -3.21 32.20
N THR A 199 10.89 -3.88 33.32
CA THR A 199 9.52 -4.03 33.88
C THR A 199 8.75 -2.72 34.03
N ASN A 200 9.43 -1.58 34.19
CA ASN A 200 8.86 -0.23 34.25
C ASN A 200 9.23 0.61 33.01
N GLY A 201 9.66 -0.03 31.94
CA GLY A 201 10.13 0.66 30.74
C GLY A 201 9.01 1.24 29.89
N ALA A 202 9.37 2.25 29.10
CA ALA A 202 8.39 3.03 28.35
C ALA A 202 7.68 2.24 27.23
N TYR A 203 8.24 1.10 26.78
CA TYR A 203 7.58 0.24 25.79
C TYR A 203 6.62 -0.78 26.38
N VAL A 204 6.64 -0.99 27.69
CA VAL A 204 5.76 -1.98 28.37
C VAL A 204 4.27 -1.75 28.09
N PRO A 205 3.75 -0.50 28.09
CA PRO A 205 2.35 -0.25 27.73
C PRO A 205 1.95 -0.75 26.35
N TYR A 206 2.81 -0.57 25.30
CA TYR A 206 2.53 -1.06 23.95
C TYR A 206 2.46 -2.57 23.90
N ILE A 207 3.45 -3.25 24.51
CA ILE A 207 3.55 -4.71 24.52
C ILE A 207 2.38 -5.32 25.29
N THR A 208 2.03 -4.75 26.44
CA THR A 208 0.88 -5.21 27.24
C THR A 208 -0.43 -5.02 26.47
N ALA A 209 -0.62 -3.85 25.86
CA ALA A 209 -1.84 -3.56 25.12
C ALA A 209 -1.98 -4.43 23.86
N LEU A 210 -0.86 -4.83 23.22
CA LEU A 210 -0.83 -5.62 21.99
C LEU A 210 -0.42 -7.09 22.23
N GLN A 211 -0.45 -7.59 23.45
CA GLN A 211 0.08 -8.91 23.86
C GLN A 211 -0.38 -10.06 22.95
N ASN A 212 -1.63 -10.03 22.50
CA ASN A 212 -2.21 -11.05 21.64
C ASN A 212 -2.18 -10.67 20.14
N GLU A 213 -1.67 -9.48 19.82
CA GLU A 213 -1.74 -8.91 18.47
C GLU A 213 -0.38 -8.82 17.79
N TYR A 214 0.72 -8.56 18.55
CA TYR A 214 2.01 -8.41 17.89
C TYR A 214 2.57 -9.75 17.39
N ASP A 215 3.25 -9.72 16.26
CA ASP A 215 3.82 -10.87 15.61
C ASP A 215 5.26 -11.13 16.05
N PHE A 216 6.07 -10.06 16.16
CA PHE A 216 7.42 -10.14 16.69
C PHE A 216 7.89 -8.82 17.30
N ILE A 217 8.91 -8.93 18.14
CA ILE A 217 9.64 -7.81 18.71
C ILE A 217 11.11 -7.98 18.36
N ALA A 218 11.75 -6.93 17.86
CA ALA A 218 13.15 -6.90 17.49
C ALA A 218 13.89 -5.82 18.29
N PRO A 219 14.23 -6.06 19.59
CA PRO A 219 14.88 -5.06 20.41
C PRO A 219 16.18 -4.58 19.79
N GLN A 220 16.42 -3.26 19.77
CA GLN A 220 17.68 -2.68 19.37
C GLN A 220 18.74 -2.96 20.45
N LEU A 221 19.66 -3.90 20.15
CA LEU A 221 20.76 -4.30 21.04
C LEU A 221 22.05 -3.55 20.67
N TYR A 222 21.91 -2.27 20.33
CA TYR A 222 23.01 -1.36 19.92
C TYR A 222 22.71 0.06 20.40
N ASN A 223 23.69 0.94 20.33
CA ASN A 223 23.64 2.35 20.77
C ASN A 223 23.28 2.58 22.25
N GLN A 224 23.32 1.54 23.07
CA GLN A 224 22.94 1.61 24.50
C GLN A 224 24.17 1.59 25.43
N ALA A 225 25.36 1.79 24.90
CA ALA A 225 26.66 1.97 25.58
C ALA A 225 26.83 1.09 26.83
N GLY A 226 26.85 1.69 28.02
CA GLY A 226 27.06 0.99 29.29
C GLY A 226 25.86 0.28 29.88
N ASP A 227 24.66 0.37 29.25
CA ASP A 227 23.52 -0.42 29.68
C ASP A 227 23.71 -1.91 29.35
N GLY A 228 23.07 -2.80 30.06
CA GLY A 228 23.37 -4.21 29.94
C GLY A 228 22.50 -5.12 30.82
N ILE A 229 23.06 -6.26 31.15
CA ILE A 229 22.42 -7.30 31.94
C ILE A 229 23.35 -7.82 33.04
N SER A 230 22.77 -8.40 34.08
CA SER A 230 23.54 -9.19 35.07
C SER A 230 23.49 -10.67 34.69
N VAL A 231 24.67 -11.28 34.59
CA VAL A 231 24.82 -12.73 34.42
C VAL A 231 25.52 -13.26 35.66
N GLY A 232 24.80 -13.94 36.55
CA GLY A 232 25.29 -14.21 37.89
C GLY A 232 25.54 -12.91 38.67
N THR A 233 26.79 -12.69 39.10
CA THR A 233 27.22 -11.48 39.80
C THR A 233 27.90 -10.43 38.89
N GLU A 234 28.12 -10.76 37.61
CA GLU A 234 28.80 -9.90 36.65
C GLU A 234 27.81 -9.04 35.87
N TRP A 235 28.09 -7.72 35.77
CA TRP A 235 27.37 -6.84 34.85
C TRP A 235 28.02 -6.90 33.48
N ILE A 236 27.25 -7.24 32.46
CA ILE A 236 27.73 -7.29 31.09
C ILE A 236 27.08 -6.17 30.30
N ALA A 237 27.84 -5.15 29.95
CA ALA A 237 27.38 -4.03 29.16
C ALA A 237 27.17 -4.43 27.69
N GLN A 238 26.19 -3.81 27.03
CA GLN A 238 25.85 -4.04 25.63
C GLN A 238 27.03 -3.84 24.67
N ASN A 239 27.89 -2.87 24.96
CA ASN A 239 29.08 -2.55 24.16
C ASN A 239 30.35 -3.37 24.53
N ASN A 240 30.24 -4.39 25.37
CA ASN A 240 31.36 -5.27 25.71
C ASN A 240 31.54 -6.35 24.62
N ASP A 241 32.44 -6.07 23.65
CA ASP A 241 32.70 -6.98 22.54
C ASP A 241 33.28 -8.33 22.96
N ASN A 242 34.02 -8.38 24.08
CA ASN A 242 34.62 -9.61 24.60
C ASN A 242 33.61 -10.56 25.23
N LYS A 243 32.42 -10.06 25.62
CA LYS A 243 31.34 -10.79 26.26
C LYS A 243 30.08 -10.77 25.38
N LYS A 244 30.23 -10.71 24.06
CA LYS A 244 29.10 -10.55 23.13
C LYS A 244 28.14 -11.73 23.16
N TYR A 245 28.66 -12.96 23.24
CA TYR A 245 27.81 -14.14 23.38
C TYR A 245 27.01 -14.10 24.69
N GLU A 246 27.69 -13.85 25.83
CA GLU A 246 27.06 -13.83 27.14
C GLU A 246 25.99 -12.74 27.23
N PHE A 247 26.24 -11.55 26.63
CA PHE A 247 25.25 -10.50 26.54
C PHE A 247 24.04 -10.94 25.71
N LEU A 248 24.26 -11.38 24.46
CA LEU A 248 23.17 -11.71 23.53
C LEU A 248 22.34 -12.91 24.03
N TYR A 249 22.99 -13.95 24.57
CA TYR A 249 22.29 -15.10 25.13
C TYR A 249 21.56 -14.72 26.41
N GLY A 250 22.22 -14.02 27.34
CA GLY A 250 21.63 -13.61 28.61
C GLY A 250 20.43 -12.69 28.43
N ILE A 251 20.48 -11.70 27.52
CA ILE A 251 19.34 -10.82 27.26
C ILE A 251 18.18 -11.59 26.59
N SER A 252 18.48 -12.50 25.65
CA SER A 252 17.47 -13.33 25.01
C SER A 252 16.73 -14.22 26.02
N LYS A 253 17.49 -14.82 26.93
CA LYS A 253 16.95 -15.62 28.01
C LYS A 253 16.11 -14.78 28.98
N SER A 254 16.64 -13.61 29.37
CA SER A 254 15.91 -12.68 30.25
C SER A 254 14.56 -12.27 29.67
N PHE A 255 14.50 -11.95 28.40
CA PHE A 255 13.22 -11.66 27.71
C PHE A 255 12.29 -12.88 27.68
N ASN A 256 12.80 -14.04 27.28
CA ASN A 256 11.96 -15.24 27.20
C ASN A 256 11.35 -15.64 28.56
N GLU A 257 12.09 -15.47 29.63
CA GLU A 257 11.68 -15.84 30.99
C GLU A 257 10.94 -14.71 31.75
N GLY A 258 11.01 -13.46 31.28
CA GLY A 258 10.55 -12.31 32.04
C GLY A 258 11.40 -12.09 33.30
N SER A 259 12.73 -12.30 33.19
CA SER A 259 13.68 -12.29 34.31
C SER A 259 14.70 -11.16 34.17
N GLY A 260 15.59 -10.99 35.15
CA GLY A 260 16.65 -9.97 35.08
C GLY A 260 16.13 -8.52 35.06
N GLY A 261 14.90 -8.28 35.47
CA GLY A 261 14.26 -6.96 35.45
C GLY A 261 13.63 -6.58 34.11
N PHE A 262 13.47 -7.53 33.19
CA PHE A 262 12.80 -7.33 31.90
C PHE A 262 11.41 -7.96 31.86
N ILE A 263 10.57 -7.46 30.97
CA ILE A 263 9.27 -8.07 30.69
C ILE A 263 9.44 -9.37 29.89
N GLN A 264 8.43 -10.23 29.95
CA GLN A 264 8.43 -11.45 29.15
C GLN A 264 8.09 -11.19 27.69
N ILE A 265 8.96 -11.66 26.79
CA ILE A 265 8.75 -11.73 25.33
C ILE A 265 9.10 -13.15 24.91
N PRO A 266 8.14 -13.97 24.46
CA PRO A 266 8.43 -15.34 24.03
C PRO A 266 9.51 -15.40 22.95
N ALA A 267 10.47 -16.30 23.06
CA ALA A 267 11.56 -16.44 22.08
C ALA A 267 11.03 -16.64 20.65
N SER A 268 9.91 -17.33 20.49
CA SER A 268 9.22 -17.51 19.19
C SER A 268 8.68 -16.21 18.57
N LYS A 269 8.71 -15.10 19.31
CA LYS A 269 8.36 -13.76 18.86
C LYS A 269 9.54 -12.76 18.98
N LEU A 270 10.74 -13.22 19.36
CA LEU A 270 11.91 -12.39 19.62
C LEU A 270 12.92 -12.50 18.47
N ALA A 271 13.24 -11.38 17.82
CA ALA A 271 14.33 -11.26 16.84
C ALA A 271 15.47 -10.42 17.43
N LEU A 272 16.73 -10.81 17.22
CA LEU A 272 17.87 -10.05 17.71
C LEU A 272 18.15 -8.84 16.82
N GLY A 273 17.96 -7.63 17.32
CA GLY A 273 18.28 -6.38 16.61
C GLY A 273 19.75 -6.00 16.78
N ILE A 274 20.55 -6.15 15.72
CA ILE A 274 21.97 -5.80 15.70
C ILE A 274 22.32 -4.99 14.45
N PRO A 275 23.30 -4.05 14.50
CA PRO A 275 23.61 -3.21 13.35
C PRO A 275 24.33 -4.00 12.25
N ALA A 276 24.16 -3.55 11.00
CA ALA A 276 24.74 -4.23 9.83
C ALA A 276 26.27 -4.21 9.83
N ASN A 277 26.85 -3.14 10.34
CA ASN A 277 28.30 -2.93 10.44
C ASN A 277 28.63 -1.81 11.44
N GLU A 278 29.90 -1.44 11.55
CA GLU A 278 30.41 -0.42 12.48
C GLU A 278 30.01 1.02 12.12
N ASP A 279 29.58 1.29 10.88
CA ASP A 279 29.06 2.59 10.49
C ASP A 279 27.57 2.75 10.80
N ALA A 280 26.84 1.64 10.93
CA ALA A 280 25.40 1.62 11.17
C ALA A 280 25.01 2.00 12.60
N ALA A 281 25.91 1.84 13.57
CA ALA A 281 25.67 2.18 14.97
C ALA A 281 26.96 2.58 15.69
N ALA A 282 26.87 3.41 16.75
CA ALA A 282 28.01 3.83 17.53
C ALA A 282 28.68 2.66 18.29
N ASN A 283 27.91 1.66 18.64
CA ASN A 283 28.35 0.45 19.33
C ASN A 283 27.33 -0.68 19.13
N GLY A 284 27.71 -1.91 19.50
CA GLY A 284 26.83 -3.08 19.41
C GLY A 284 27.06 -3.94 18.17
N TYR A 285 27.87 -3.50 17.22
CA TYR A 285 28.24 -4.33 16.08
C TYR A 285 28.91 -5.64 16.53
N VAL A 286 28.50 -6.75 15.91
CA VAL A 286 29.02 -8.09 16.24
C VAL A 286 30.19 -8.40 15.30
N LYS A 287 31.42 -8.23 15.79
CA LYS A 287 32.66 -8.47 15.02
C LYS A 287 32.88 -9.94 14.66
N ASP A 288 32.41 -10.84 15.51
CA ASP A 288 32.48 -12.30 15.29
C ASP A 288 31.06 -12.86 15.15
N PRO A 289 30.57 -13.10 13.93
CA PRO A 289 29.23 -13.63 13.69
C PRO A 289 28.96 -14.98 14.38
N SER A 290 30.01 -15.77 14.66
CA SER A 290 29.87 -17.07 15.34
C SER A 290 29.17 -16.93 16.70
N LYS A 291 29.26 -15.76 17.36
CA LYS A 291 28.60 -15.49 18.64
C LYS A 291 27.07 -15.51 18.51
N VAL A 292 26.55 -14.97 17.42
CA VAL A 292 25.10 -15.02 17.13
C VAL A 292 24.67 -16.45 16.83
N TYR A 293 25.43 -17.21 16.03
CA TYR A 293 25.15 -18.64 15.79
C TYR A 293 25.09 -19.43 17.08
N GLN A 294 26.06 -19.23 17.99
CA GLN A 294 26.08 -19.87 19.32
C GLN A 294 24.83 -19.53 20.13
N VAL A 295 24.33 -18.29 20.07
CA VAL A 295 23.08 -17.90 20.75
C VAL A 295 21.89 -18.64 20.17
N PHE A 296 21.73 -18.67 18.85
CA PHE A 296 20.62 -19.37 18.19
C PHE A 296 20.67 -20.88 18.49
N GLU A 297 21.85 -21.49 18.44
CA GLU A 297 22.04 -22.89 18.79
C GLU A 297 21.67 -23.18 20.25
N GLN A 298 22.13 -22.32 21.18
CA GLN A 298 21.87 -22.53 22.61
C GLN A 298 20.38 -22.32 22.93
N MET A 299 19.75 -21.29 22.39
CA MET A 299 18.31 -21.05 22.56
C MET A 299 17.46 -22.21 21.99
N THR A 300 17.94 -22.82 20.91
CA THR A 300 17.30 -24.04 20.35
C THR A 300 17.48 -25.24 21.26
N LYS A 301 18.68 -25.44 21.86
CA LYS A 301 18.94 -26.49 22.86
C LYS A 301 18.09 -26.31 24.11
N ASP A 302 17.84 -25.06 24.50
CA ASP A 302 16.97 -24.68 25.62
C ASP A 302 15.47 -24.83 25.28
N GLN A 303 15.12 -25.32 24.08
CA GLN A 303 13.75 -25.48 23.55
C GLN A 303 12.98 -24.13 23.42
N THR A 304 13.70 -23.06 23.26
CA THR A 304 13.17 -21.70 23.10
C THR A 304 13.81 -21.03 21.88
N PRO A 305 13.62 -21.58 20.66
CA PRO A 305 14.24 -21.05 19.45
C PRO A 305 13.78 -19.61 19.18
N LEU A 306 14.75 -18.77 18.80
CA LEU A 306 14.48 -17.38 18.47
C LEU A 306 13.69 -17.25 17.16
N LYS A 307 12.84 -16.21 17.08
CA LYS A 307 12.09 -15.86 15.86
C LYS A 307 13.01 -15.48 14.71
N GLY A 308 14.11 -14.78 14.99
CA GLY A 308 14.99 -14.35 13.93
C GLY A 308 16.01 -13.29 14.34
N ILE A 309 16.42 -12.54 13.33
CA ILE A 309 17.40 -11.47 13.44
C ILE A 309 16.87 -10.21 12.73
N MET A 310 17.23 -9.04 13.24
CA MET A 310 16.93 -7.74 12.62
C MET A 310 18.21 -6.95 12.44
N THR A 311 18.28 -6.13 11.40
CA THR A 311 19.39 -5.19 11.23
C THR A 311 18.96 -3.77 10.85
N TRP A 312 19.62 -2.82 11.44
CA TRP A 312 19.78 -1.46 10.96
C TRP A 312 21.08 -1.40 10.18
N SER A 313 21.11 -1.37 8.85
CA SER A 313 20.02 -1.45 7.90
C SER A 313 20.52 -2.15 6.62
N VAL A 314 19.62 -2.48 5.70
CA VAL A 314 20.01 -3.02 4.38
C VAL A 314 20.85 -2.03 3.58
N ASN A 315 20.58 -0.72 3.75
CA ASN A 315 21.37 0.33 3.09
C ASN A 315 22.78 0.42 3.64
N TRP A 316 22.97 0.13 4.93
CA TRP A 316 24.30 0.01 5.54
C TRP A 316 24.99 -1.28 5.11
N ASP A 317 24.28 -2.39 5.03
CA ASP A 317 24.83 -3.68 4.59
C ASP A 317 25.42 -3.60 3.17
N GLU A 318 24.84 -2.77 2.31
CA GLU A 318 25.33 -2.48 0.96
C GLU A 318 26.19 -1.19 0.86
N GLY A 319 26.40 -0.52 1.98
CA GLY A 319 27.13 0.73 2.07
C GLY A 319 28.64 0.61 1.88
N ARG A 320 29.34 1.67 2.23
CA ARG A 320 30.81 1.77 2.16
C ARG A 320 31.36 2.43 3.40
N ASN A 321 32.53 1.99 3.84
CA ASN A 321 33.25 2.66 4.92
C ASN A 321 33.86 4.00 4.47
N LYS A 322 34.48 4.73 5.39
CA LYS A 322 35.12 6.02 5.12
C LYS A 322 36.19 5.98 4.01
N ALA A 323 36.84 4.84 3.84
CA ALA A 323 37.85 4.64 2.80
C ALA A 323 37.23 4.28 1.43
N GLY A 324 35.90 4.23 1.34
CA GLY A 324 35.18 3.86 0.10
C GLY A 324 35.10 2.34 -0.15
N ILE A 325 35.56 1.52 0.78
CA ILE A 325 35.49 0.06 0.67
C ILE A 325 34.07 -0.38 0.96
N ALA A 326 33.47 -1.11 0.00
CA ALA A 326 32.10 -1.60 0.11
C ALA A 326 31.97 -2.71 1.16
N TYR A 327 30.88 -2.71 1.91
CA TYR A 327 30.53 -3.77 2.86
C TYR A 327 30.02 -5.03 2.17
N ASN A 328 29.52 -4.93 0.92
CA ASN A 328 29.17 -6.06 0.05
C ASN A 328 28.22 -7.06 0.71
N GLN A 329 27.15 -6.58 1.34
CA GLN A 329 26.15 -7.42 2.00
C GLN A 329 26.78 -8.32 3.08
N SER A 330 27.73 -7.78 3.84
CA SER A 330 28.50 -8.54 4.84
C SER A 330 27.60 -9.13 5.93
N PHE A 331 26.54 -8.43 6.31
CA PHE A 331 25.56 -8.92 7.28
C PHE A 331 24.73 -10.09 6.71
N ALA A 332 24.12 -9.90 5.56
CA ALA A 332 23.36 -10.96 4.91
C ALA A 332 24.23 -12.21 4.68
N ASN A 333 25.45 -12.03 4.17
CA ASN A 333 26.39 -13.11 3.94
C ASN A 333 26.84 -13.80 5.24
N ALA A 334 27.03 -13.04 6.33
CA ALA A 334 27.44 -13.59 7.61
C ALA A 334 26.36 -14.44 8.27
N TYR A 335 25.08 -14.10 8.08
CA TYR A 335 23.98 -14.68 8.84
C TYR A 335 23.01 -15.54 8.02
N GLN A 336 23.20 -15.68 6.70
CA GLN A 336 22.35 -16.56 5.86
C GLN A 336 22.26 -18.00 6.35
N GLY A 337 23.30 -18.52 7.00
CA GLY A 337 23.32 -19.87 7.56
C GLY A 337 22.58 -20.05 8.89
N LEU A 338 22.05 -18.93 9.51
CA LEU A 338 21.21 -19.04 10.72
C LEU A 338 19.89 -19.74 10.44
N PHE A 339 19.36 -19.49 9.26
CA PHE A 339 18.15 -20.14 8.81
C PHE A 339 18.59 -21.42 8.12
N LYS A 340 18.25 -22.56 8.75
CA LYS A 340 18.47 -23.84 8.06
C LYS A 340 17.94 -23.67 6.65
N GLU A 341 18.74 -24.07 5.65
CA GLU A 341 18.25 -24.19 4.28
C GLU A 341 16.88 -24.85 4.39
N GLN A 342 15.84 -24.12 4.05
CA GLN A 342 14.60 -24.79 3.72
C GLN A 342 15.02 -25.67 2.56
N VAL A 343 15.05 -26.98 2.77
CA VAL A 343 15.15 -27.93 1.67
C VAL A 343 14.16 -27.41 0.65
N PRO A 344 14.60 -27.03 -0.57
CA PRO A 344 13.69 -26.40 -1.51
C PRO A 344 12.48 -27.31 -1.60
N ASP A 345 11.32 -26.78 -1.29
CA ASP A 345 10.11 -27.55 -1.44
C ASP A 345 9.99 -27.95 -2.91
N THR A 346 10.07 -29.24 -3.18
CA THR A 346 9.97 -29.82 -4.52
C THR A 346 8.69 -30.63 -4.68
N GLU A 347 7.90 -30.75 -3.61
CA GLU A 347 6.59 -31.37 -3.68
C GLU A 347 5.62 -30.43 -4.41
N LYS A 348 4.73 -31.03 -5.18
CA LYS A 348 3.74 -30.28 -5.95
C LYS A 348 2.43 -30.25 -5.19
N PRO A 349 1.69 -29.16 -5.21
CA PRO A 349 0.34 -29.14 -4.67
C PRO A 349 -0.54 -30.25 -5.27
N PHE A 350 -1.53 -30.69 -4.52
CA PHE A 350 -2.58 -31.53 -5.08
C PHE A 350 -3.37 -30.75 -6.14
N LYS A 351 -3.82 -31.46 -7.18
CA LYS A 351 -4.62 -30.81 -8.25
C LYS A 351 -5.89 -30.21 -7.68
N PRO A 352 -6.35 -29.05 -8.19
CA PRO A 352 -7.66 -28.52 -7.86
C PRO A 352 -8.76 -29.49 -8.30
N GLU A 353 -9.72 -29.76 -7.43
CA GLU A 353 -10.83 -30.66 -7.70
C GLU A 353 -12.17 -29.91 -7.77
N ASN A 354 -13.21 -30.58 -8.29
CA ASN A 354 -14.58 -30.05 -8.34
C ASN A 354 -14.70 -28.71 -9.08
N LEU A 355 -13.92 -28.52 -10.15
CA LEU A 355 -14.05 -27.34 -10.99
C LEU A 355 -15.46 -27.26 -11.58
N LYS A 356 -16.18 -26.18 -11.28
CA LYS A 356 -17.54 -25.89 -11.72
C LYS A 356 -17.61 -24.48 -12.30
N GLY A 357 -18.65 -24.24 -13.12
CA GLY A 357 -18.88 -22.93 -13.68
C GLY A 357 -20.34 -22.58 -13.77
N THR A 358 -20.64 -21.28 -13.71
CA THR A 358 -21.96 -20.71 -14.02
C THR A 358 -21.81 -19.70 -15.14
N ALA A 359 -22.56 -19.86 -16.20
CA ALA A 359 -22.45 -19.02 -17.39
C ALA A 359 -23.57 -18.00 -17.47
N THR A 360 -23.22 -16.79 -17.90
CA THR A 360 -24.15 -15.78 -18.45
C THR A 360 -23.97 -15.69 -19.97
N GLN A 361 -24.47 -14.66 -20.58
CA GLN A 361 -24.27 -14.41 -22.03
C GLN A 361 -22.82 -13.99 -22.34
N SER A 362 -22.14 -13.30 -21.41
CA SER A 362 -20.83 -12.69 -21.65
C SER A 362 -19.79 -12.99 -20.58
N SER A 363 -20.11 -13.86 -19.62
CA SER A 363 -19.18 -14.24 -18.55
C SER A 363 -19.39 -15.67 -18.08
N ILE A 364 -18.33 -16.23 -17.49
CA ILE A 364 -18.35 -17.52 -16.80
C ILE A 364 -17.67 -17.34 -15.45
N SER A 365 -18.39 -17.60 -14.36
CA SER A 365 -17.85 -17.63 -13.00
C SER A 365 -17.45 -19.07 -12.66
N LEU A 366 -16.15 -19.28 -12.41
CA LEU A 366 -15.56 -20.55 -12.06
C LEU A 366 -15.41 -20.68 -10.55
N SER A 367 -15.50 -21.89 -10.02
CA SER A 367 -15.19 -22.23 -8.64
C SER A 367 -14.65 -23.66 -8.54
N TRP A 368 -13.77 -23.91 -7.56
CA TRP A 368 -13.14 -25.22 -7.32
C TRP A 368 -12.92 -25.45 -5.84
N SER A 369 -12.53 -26.69 -5.47
CA SER A 369 -12.13 -27.00 -4.10
C SER A 369 -10.69 -26.55 -3.86
N ALA A 370 -10.40 -26.07 -2.65
CA ALA A 370 -9.05 -25.69 -2.26
C ALA A 370 -8.09 -26.88 -2.38
N SER A 371 -6.96 -26.68 -3.02
CA SER A 371 -5.86 -27.64 -3.04
C SER A 371 -5.09 -27.61 -1.72
N THR A 372 -4.48 -28.73 -1.37
CA THR A 372 -3.54 -28.83 -0.25
C THR A 372 -2.11 -29.01 -0.75
N ASP A 373 -1.16 -28.66 0.07
CA ASP A 373 0.26 -28.76 -0.16
C ASP A 373 0.99 -29.02 1.17
N ASN A 374 2.20 -29.60 1.12
CA ASN A 374 3.02 -29.86 2.30
C ASN A 374 3.50 -28.58 3.00
N VAL A 375 3.62 -27.45 2.26
CA VAL A 375 3.96 -26.13 2.79
C VAL A 375 2.75 -25.22 2.68
N ARG A 376 2.39 -24.76 1.48
CA ARG A 376 1.20 -23.95 1.22
C ARG A 376 0.98 -23.68 -0.26
N VAL A 377 -0.28 -23.75 -0.71
CA VAL A 377 -0.72 -23.22 -2.01
C VAL A 377 -0.64 -21.67 -1.96
N SER A 378 0.04 -21.10 -2.93
CA SER A 378 0.19 -19.65 -3.10
C SER A 378 -0.98 -19.07 -3.88
N HIS A 379 -1.26 -19.62 -5.05
CA HIS A 379 -2.29 -19.16 -5.96
C HIS A 379 -2.72 -20.26 -6.94
N TYR A 380 -3.71 -19.95 -7.76
CA TYR A 380 -4.18 -20.82 -8.83
C TYR A 380 -3.99 -20.14 -10.18
N ASN A 381 -3.44 -20.86 -11.15
CA ASN A 381 -3.42 -20.48 -12.55
C ASN A 381 -4.71 -20.95 -13.23
N VAL A 382 -5.41 -20.05 -13.91
CA VAL A 382 -6.65 -20.38 -14.64
C VAL A 382 -6.37 -20.35 -16.13
N TYR A 383 -6.75 -21.43 -16.81
CA TYR A 383 -6.54 -21.60 -18.24
C TYR A 383 -7.87 -21.68 -18.97
N GLN A 384 -7.96 -20.99 -20.10
CA GLN A 384 -9.05 -21.10 -21.07
C GLN A 384 -8.50 -21.66 -22.38
N ASN A 385 -9.09 -22.74 -22.88
CA ASN A 385 -8.64 -23.39 -24.10
C ASN A 385 -7.11 -23.67 -24.10
N LYS A 386 -6.57 -24.09 -22.95
CA LYS A 386 -5.13 -24.34 -22.67
C LYS A 386 -4.25 -23.10 -22.63
N GLN A 387 -4.78 -21.91 -22.74
CA GLN A 387 -4.04 -20.66 -22.59
C GLN A 387 -4.26 -20.08 -21.18
N LEU A 388 -3.20 -19.65 -20.51
CA LEU A 388 -3.28 -18.98 -19.22
C LEU A 388 -4.02 -17.64 -19.40
N ILE A 389 -5.11 -17.45 -18.66
CA ILE A 389 -5.93 -16.22 -18.71
C ILE A 389 -5.84 -15.38 -17.43
N GLY A 390 -5.26 -15.92 -16.37
CA GLY A 390 -5.05 -15.19 -15.13
C GLY A 390 -4.74 -16.09 -13.95
N THR A 391 -4.57 -15.45 -12.79
CA THR A 391 -4.32 -16.11 -11.52
C THR A 391 -5.39 -15.73 -10.50
N SER A 392 -5.58 -16.56 -9.47
CA SER A 392 -6.48 -16.29 -8.35
C SER A 392 -5.86 -16.76 -7.05
N ASN A 393 -5.91 -15.93 -6.01
CA ASN A 393 -5.52 -16.31 -4.65
C ASN A 393 -6.68 -16.97 -3.86
N THR A 394 -7.84 -17.07 -4.49
CA THR A 394 -9.04 -17.72 -3.94
C THR A 394 -9.47 -18.87 -4.84
N THR A 395 -10.44 -19.64 -4.40
CA THR A 395 -10.98 -20.80 -5.12
C THR A 395 -12.07 -20.43 -6.13
N ASN A 396 -12.02 -19.25 -6.69
CA ASN A 396 -12.96 -18.78 -7.72
C ASN A 396 -12.27 -17.83 -8.71
N TYR A 397 -12.84 -17.70 -9.90
CA TYR A 397 -12.38 -16.79 -10.93
C TYR A 397 -13.51 -16.46 -11.91
N THR A 398 -13.66 -15.20 -12.30
CA THR A 398 -14.67 -14.79 -13.27
C THR A 398 -14.03 -14.37 -14.58
N VAL A 399 -14.42 -15.04 -15.65
CA VAL A 399 -14.02 -14.71 -17.03
C VAL A 399 -15.09 -13.86 -17.66
N SER A 400 -14.75 -12.68 -18.10
CA SER A 400 -15.67 -11.70 -18.71
C SER A 400 -15.40 -11.50 -20.21
N ASN A 401 -16.24 -10.75 -20.89
CA ASN A 401 -16.14 -10.41 -22.32
C ASN A 401 -16.13 -11.63 -23.24
N LEU A 402 -16.86 -12.67 -22.88
CA LEU A 402 -17.04 -13.86 -23.68
C LEU A 402 -18.14 -13.65 -24.73
N SER A 403 -18.01 -14.32 -25.88
CA SER A 403 -19.06 -14.34 -26.91
C SER A 403 -20.26 -15.16 -26.42
N PRO A 404 -21.49 -14.70 -26.66
CA PRO A 404 -22.70 -15.48 -26.38
C PRO A 404 -22.74 -16.78 -27.19
N ASP A 405 -23.48 -17.75 -26.69
CA ASP A 405 -23.73 -19.05 -27.34
C ASP A 405 -22.46 -19.80 -27.77
N THR A 406 -21.34 -19.56 -27.05
CA THR A 406 -20.00 -20.07 -27.38
C THR A 406 -19.49 -21.02 -26.29
N THR A 407 -18.88 -22.13 -26.72
CA THR A 407 -18.33 -23.15 -25.82
C THR A 407 -16.87 -22.84 -25.49
N TYR A 408 -16.54 -22.89 -24.21
CA TYR A 408 -15.19 -22.70 -23.69
C TYR A 408 -14.78 -23.88 -22.83
N SER A 409 -13.49 -24.18 -22.80
CA SER A 409 -12.92 -25.19 -21.89
C SER A 409 -11.99 -24.51 -20.89
N PHE A 410 -12.08 -24.93 -19.62
CA PHE A 410 -11.27 -24.38 -18.53
C PHE A 410 -10.57 -25.49 -17.77
N THR A 411 -9.35 -25.18 -17.31
CA THR A 411 -8.61 -25.96 -16.32
C THR A 411 -7.95 -25.02 -15.32
N VAL A 412 -7.66 -25.52 -14.13
CA VAL A 412 -7.00 -24.77 -13.06
C VAL A 412 -5.82 -25.59 -12.53
N GLU A 413 -4.69 -24.94 -12.26
CA GLU A 413 -3.51 -25.51 -11.60
C GLU A 413 -3.29 -24.77 -10.28
N ALA A 414 -2.94 -25.48 -9.22
CA ALA A 414 -2.44 -24.88 -7.99
C ALA A 414 -0.93 -24.64 -8.10
N VAL A 415 -0.45 -23.53 -7.56
CA VAL A 415 0.97 -23.18 -7.45
C VAL A 415 1.30 -22.95 -5.99
N ASP A 416 2.36 -23.54 -5.46
CA ASP A 416 2.83 -23.34 -4.10
C ASP A 416 3.70 -22.08 -3.95
N THR A 417 4.18 -21.84 -2.74
CA THR A 417 5.08 -20.72 -2.45
C THR A 417 6.50 -20.90 -2.99
N SER A 418 6.87 -22.11 -3.39
CA SER A 418 8.17 -22.45 -3.98
C SER A 418 8.15 -22.46 -5.52
N GLY A 419 6.96 -22.26 -6.11
CA GLY A 419 6.76 -22.20 -7.56
C GLY A 419 6.48 -23.57 -8.19
N ASN A 420 6.32 -24.66 -7.39
CA ASN A 420 5.92 -25.95 -7.94
C ASN A 420 4.45 -25.89 -8.35
N ARG A 421 4.12 -26.59 -9.43
CA ARG A 421 2.77 -26.59 -10.02
C ARG A 421 2.15 -27.96 -9.92
N SER A 422 0.89 -28.00 -9.52
CA SER A 422 0.09 -29.23 -9.57
C SER A 422 -0.13 -29.70 -11.01
N THR A 423 -0.65 -30.88 -11.17
CA THR A 423 -1.36 -31.24 -12.40
C THR A 423 -2.63 -30.40 -12.52
N SER A 424 -3.07 -30.17 -13.76
CA SER A 424 -4.32 -29.44 -14.02
C SER A 424 -5.53 -30.18 -13.45
N SER A 425 -6.55 -29.45 -13.05
CA SER A 425 -7.89 -29.99 -12.76
C SER A 425 -8.45 -30.76 -13.94
N ASP A 426 -9.50 -31.52 -13.72
CA ASP A 426 -10.32 -32.03 -14.80
C ASP A 426 -10.85 -30.86 -15.65
N VAL A 427 -11.05 -31.11 -16.96
CA VAL A 427 -11.50 -30.08 -17.90
C VAL A 427 -12.98 -29.78 -17.67
N LEU A 428 -13.31 -28.55 -17.41
CA LEU A 428 -14.68 -28.04 -17.44
C LEU A 428 -14.98 -27.50 -18.84
N THR A 429 -15.99 -28.08 -19.51
CA THR A 429 -16.53 -27.52 -20.75
C THR A 429 -17.87 -26.89 -20.46
N ILE A 430 -18.05 -25.63 -20.79
CA ILE A 430 -19.26 -24.87 -20.49
C ILE A 430 -19.56 -23.89 -21.62
N ARG A 431 -20.86 -23.71 -21.92
CA ARG A 431 -21.32 -22.81 -22.98
C ARG A 431 -21.94 -21.57 -22.35
N THR A 432 -21.57 -20.39 -22.86
CA THR A 432 -22.26 -19.15 -22.52
C THR A 432 -23.72 -19.20 -22.98
N GLN A 433 -24.59 -18.51 -22.25
CA GLN A 433 -26.00 -18.43 -22.63
C GLN A 433 -26.14 -17.76 -24.00
N ALA A 434 -27.16 -18.16 -24.75
CA ALA A 434 -27.49 -17.48 -26.00
C ALA A 434 -27.78 -16.00 -25.70
N GLY A 435 -27.26 -15.12 -26.53
CA GLY A 435 -27.56 -13.70 -26.43
C GLY A 435 -29.09 -13.51 -26.59
N SER A 436 -29.67 -12.67 -25.78
CA SER A 436 -31.00 -12.16 -26.08
C SER A 436 -30.91 -11.51 -27.47
N GLN A 437 -31.73 -11.94 -28.42
CA GLN A 437 -31.84 -11.29 -29.74
C GLN A 437 -32.66 -10.00 -29.57
N LEU A 438 -32.23 -9.12 -28.70
CA LEU A 438 -32.78 -7.78 -28.64
C LEU A 438 -32.33 -7.04 -29.92
N PRO A 439 -33.23 -6.32 -30.59
CA PRO A 439 -32.79 -5.39 -31.62
C PRO A 439 -31.87 -4.31 -31.02
N ALA A 440 -31.08 -3.65 -31.88
CA ALA A 440 -30.40 -2.43 -31.45
C ALA A 440 -31.43 -1.47 -30.84
N PRO A 441 -31.05 -0.66 -29.84
CA PRO A 441 -31.99 0.21 -29.15
C PRO A 441 -32.71 1.17 -30.10
N SER A 442 -33.87 1.64 -29.69
CA SER A 442 -34.53 2.74 -30.36
C SER A 442 -33.71 4.03 -30.23
N MET A 443 -33.87 4.93 -31.17
CA MET A 443 -33.25 6.25 -31.15
C MET A 443 -33.67 7.01 -29.87
N PRO A 444 -32.71 7.50 -29.08
CA PRO A 444 -33.02 8.30 -27.89
C PRO A 444 -33.83 9.54 -28.23
N THR A 445 -34.81 9.84 -27.41
CA THR A 445 -35.73 10.98 -27.60
C THR A 445 -35.58 12.02 -26.50
N GLY A 446 -36.13 13.22 -26.70
CA GLY A 446 -36.16 14.25 -25.68
C GLY A 446 -34.78 14.88 -25.37
N LEU A 447 -33.80 14.73 -26.28
CA LEU A 447 -32.52 15.43 -26.09
C LEU A 447 -32.75 16.94 -26.04
N VAL A 448 -32.36 17.56 -24.94
CA VAL A 448 -32.46 19.00 -24.71
C VAL A 448 -31.19 19.54 -24.03
N VAL A 449 -30.94 20.81 -24.25
CA VAL A 449 -29.95 21.57 -23.49
C VAL A 449 -30.60 22.06 -22.21
N LYS A 450 -30.19 21.50 -21.05
CA LYS A 450 -30.70 21.87 -19.73
C LYS A 450 -30.06 23.12 -19.15
N GLY A 451 -28.84 23.43 -19.62
CA GLY A 451 -28.09 24.59 -19.13
C GLY A 451 -26.84 24.85 -19.95
N VAL A 452 -26.42 26.10 -19.97
CA VAL A 452 -25.17 26.55 -20.57
C VAL A 452 -24.45 27.47 -19.63
N SER A 453 -23.12 27.42 -19.65
CA SER A 453 -22.23 28.39 -18.99
C SER A 453 -21.19 28.90 -19.98
N GLN A 454 -20.20 29.65 -19.52
CA GLN A 454 -19.10 30.10 -20.34
C GLN A 454 -18.24 28.94 -20.90
N ASN A 455 -18.17 27.83 -20.17
CA ASN A 455 -17.27 26.72 -20.47
C ASN A 455 -17.92 25.32 -20.36
N SER A 456 -19.24 25.27 -20.26
CA SER A 456 -19.94 23.99 -20.19
C SER A 456 -21.34 24.03 -20.81
N VAL A 457 -21.80 22.86 -21.26
CA VAL A 457 -23.16 22.58 -21.72
C VAL A 457 -23.69 21.37 -20.97
N THR A 458 -24.85 21.48 -20.37
CA THR A 458 -25.56 20.39 -19.70
C THR A 458 -26.65 19.87 -20.61
N LEU A 459 -26.59 18.59 -20.92
CA LEU A 459 -27.56 17.86 -21.74
C LEU A 459 -28.43 16.95 -20.87
N GLY A 460 -29.62 16.69 -21.32
CA GLY A 460 -30.48 15.66 -20.75
C GLY A 460 -31.43 15.13 -21.81
N TRP A 461 -31.87 13.88 -21.65
CA TRP A 461 -32.78 13.20 -22.57
C TRP A 461 -33.66 12.19 -21.84
N SER A 462 -34.59 11.58 -22.54
CA SER A 462 -35.43 10.52 -21.98
C SER A 462 -34.67 9.20 -22.02
N ALA A 463 -34.68 8.44 -20.91
CA ALA A 463 -34.18 7.08 -20.91
C ALA A 463 -35.01 6.22 -21.90
N ASN A 464 -34.35 5.30 -22.59
CA ASN A 464 -34.99 4.31 -23.41
C ASN A 464 -35.87 3.34 -22.56
N ASP A 465 -36.77 2.60 -23.20
CA ASP A 465 -37.56 1.57 -22.51
C ASP A 465 -36.60 0.55 -21.83
N PRO A 466 -36.82 0.21 -20.55
CA PRO A 466 -36.00 -0.80 -19.86
C PRO A 466 -35.90 -2.14 -20.59
N LYS A 467 -36.92 -2.50 -21.41
CA LYS A 467 -36.91 -3.72 -22.24
C LYS A 467 -35.85 -3.72 -23.34
N GLU A 468 -35.31 -2.55 -23.70
CA GLU A 468 -34.25 -2.44 -24.70
C GLU A 468 -32.87 -2.72 -24.11
N GLU A 469 -32.76 -2.91 -22.78
CA GLU A 469 -31.52 -3.23 -22.04
C GLU A 469 -30.36 -2.34 -22.44
N VAL A 470 -30.59 -1.01 -22.48
CA VAL A 470 -29.57 -0.01 -22.81
C VAL A 470 -28.51 -0.02 -21.71
N ILE A 471 -27.26 -0.26 -22.10
CA ILE A 471 -26.10 -0.31 -21.24
C ILE A 471 -25.32 1.02 -21.21
N GLY A 472 -25.67 1.98 -22.09
CA GLY A 472 -25.05 3.30 -22.13
C GLY A 472 -25.51 4.14 -23.31
N TYR A 473 -25.06 5.39 -23.31
CA TYR A 473 -25.33 6.36 -24.38
C TYR A 473 -24.02 6.95 -24.88
N GLU A 474 -23.80 6.94 -26.18
CA GLU A 474 -22.73 7.65 -26.86
C GLU A 474 -23.12 9.10 -27.07
N ILE A 475 -22.25 10.01 -26.69
CA ILE A 475 -22.42 11.46 -26.83
C ILE A 475 -21.57 11.94 -28.00
N TYR A 476 -22.20 12.61 -28.95
CA TYR A 476 -21.52 13.19 -30.10
C TYR A 476 -21.55 14.72 -30.00
N ARG A 477 -20.37 15.34 -30.13
CA ARG A 477 -20.22 16.80 -30.23
C ARG A 477 -19.70 17.15 -31.61
N ASN A 478 -20.38 18.05 -32.32
CA ASN A 478 -20.05 18.46 -33.68
C ASN A 478 -19.88 17.26 -34.64
N GLY A 479 -20.72 16.23 -34.45
CA GLY A 479 -20.71 15.00 -35.27
C GLY A 479 -19.69 13.94 -34.86
N VAL A 480 -18.72 14.27 -33.98
CA VAL A 480 -17.64 13.38 -33.52
C VAL A 480 -18.03 12.77 -32.16
N LEU A 481 -17.75 11.49 -31.97
CA LEU A 481 -17.94 10.80 -30.68
C LEU A 481 -17.04 11.45 -29.62
N LEU A 482 -17.66 11.95 -28.56
CA LEU A 482 -16.98 12.62 -27.46
C LEU A 482 -16.69 11.64 -26.30
N THR A 483 -17.71 10.92 -25.86
CA THR A 483 -17.66 9.99 -24.70
C THR A 483 -18.90 9.12 -24.64
N THR A 484 -18.96 8.27 -23.62
CA THR A 484 -20.13 7.47 -23.25
C THR A 484 -20.57 7.76 -21.83
N THR A 485 -21.87 7.61 -21.52
CA THR A 485 -22.43 7.72 -20.16
C THR A 485 -23.47 6.62 -19.93
N MET A 486 -23.67 6.23 -18.67
CA MET A 486 -24.73 5.26 -18.30
C MET A 486 -26.06 5.95 -17.92
N THR A 487 -26.02 7.26 -17.65
CA THR A 487 -27.19 8.04 -17.24
C THR A 487 -27.74 8.88 -18.41
N PRO A 488 -29.04 9.21 -18.43
CA PRO A 488 -29.65 10.00 -19.50
C PRO A 488 -29.39 11.51 -19.33
N ASP A 489 -28.19 11.86 -18.90
CA ASP A 489 -27.70 13.20 -18.74
C ASP A 489 -26.17 13.27 -18.94
N PHE A 490 -25.69 14.44 -19.32
CA PHE A 490 -24.24 14.64 -19.52
C PHE A 490 -23.88 16.13 -19.37
N ILE A 491 -22.71 16.40 -18.80
CA ILE A 491 -22.15 17.74 -18.72
C ILE A 491 -20.86 17.78 -19.52
N ASP A 492 -20.87 18.46 -20.65
CA ASP A 492 -19.68 18.77 -21.45
C ASP A 492 -18.97 19.98 -20.85
N LYS A 493 -17.70 19.82 -20.48
CA LYS A 493 -16.89 20.85 -19.81
C LYS A 493 -15.66 21.21 -20.65
N GLY A 494 -15.04 22.37 -20.30
CA GLY A 494 -13.82 22.82 -20.98
C GLY A 494 -14.09 23.39 -22.36
N LEU A 495 -15.30 23.87 -22.59
CA LEU A 495 -15.72 24.52 -23.85
C LEU A 495 -15.21 25.96 -23.93
N MET A 496 -15.06 26.44 -25.16
CA MET A 496 -14.76 27.87 -25.38
C MET A 496 -16.04 28.69 -25.16
N SER A 497 -15.88 29.88 -24.59
CA SER A 497 -16.96 30.85 -24.44
C SER A 497 -17.47 31.35 -25.79
N ASP A 498 -18.68 31.89 -25.82
CA ASP A 498 -19.37 32.43 -27.00
C ASP A 498 -19.32 31.50 -28.24
N THR A 499 -19.20 30.18 -28.02
CA THR A 499 -19.00 29.20 -29.08
C THR A 499 -20.21 28.29 -29.23
N THR A 500 -20.59 28.00 -30.47
CA THR A 500 -21.72 27.13 -30.77
C THR A 500 -21.26 25.68 -30.96
N TYR A 501 -21.92 24.77 -30.27
CA TYR A 501 -21.71 23.33 -30.35
C TYR A 501 -23.02 22.63 -30.71
N THR A 502 -22.88 21.53 -31.44
CA THR A 502 -24.02 20.66 -31.76
C THR A 502 -23.85 19.32 -31.06
N TYR A 503 -24.97 18.76 -30.58
CA TYR A 503 -24.96 17.48 -29.86
C TYR A 503 -25.99 16.52 -30.40
N GLN A 504 -25.64 15.25 -30.46
CA GLN A 504 -26.48 14.10 -30.71
C GLN A 504 -26.08 12.99 -29.75
N ILE A 505 -26.98 12.08 -29.48
CA ILE A 505 -26.73 10.88 -28.66
C ILE A 505 -27.25 9.63 -29.39
N ALA A 506 -26.61 8.49 -29.10
CA ALA A 506 -27.09 7.17 -29.51
C ALA A 506 -27.12 6.21 -28.32
N ALA A 507 -28.12 5.40 -28.20
CA ALA A 507 -28.22 4.36 -27.16
C ALA A 507 -27.47 3.10 -27.62
N VAL A 508 -26.86 2.39 -26.67
CA VAL A 508 -26.10 1.17 -26.91
C VAL A 508 -26.66 0.05 -26.05
N ASN A 509 -26.84 -1.13 -26.62
CA ASN A 509 -27.07 -2.37 -25.90
C ASN A 509 -26.15 -3.48 -26.43
N SER A 510 -26.31 -4.70 -25.93
CA SER A 510 -25.50 -5.86 -26.35
C SER A 510 -25.64 -6.22 -27.85
N SER A 511 -26.67 -5.73 -28.54
CA SER A 511 -26.96 -6.01 -29.94
C SER A 511 -26.54 -4.91 -30.90
N GLY A 512 -26.14 -3.75 -30.41
CA GLY A 512 -25.61 -2.67 -31.23
C GLY A 512 -25.97 -1.27 -30.75
N ILE A 513 -25.77 -0.31 -31.64
CA ILE A 513 -25.93 1.13 -31.42
C ILE A 513 -27.20 1.58 -32.18
N SER A 514 -28.00 2.42 -31.54
CA SER A 514 -29.17 3.04 -32.15
C SER A 514 -28.81 4.06 -33.25
N LYS A 515 -29.81 4.52 -33.97
CA LYS A 515 -29.67 5.79 -34.73
C LYS A 515 -29.41 6.93 -33.75
N LYS A 516 -28.66 7.94 -34.20
CA LYS A 516 -28.43 9.16 -33.43
C LYS A 516 -29.73 9.93 -33.24
N SER A 517 -29.89 10.56 -32.08
CA SER A 517 -31.01 11.46 -31.76
C SER A 517 -31.11 12.61 -32.74
N GLN A 518 -32.25 13.32 -32.69
CA GLN A 518 -32.32 14.67 -33.24
C GLN A 518 -31.19 15.52 -32.67
N GLN A 519 -30.60 16.40 -33.51
CA GLN A 519 -29.53 17.28 -33.11
C GLN A 519 -30.05 18.45 -32.28
N VAL A 520 -29.38 18.79 -31.21
CA VAL A 520 -29.58 20.04 -30.47
C VAL A 520 -28.36 20.92 -30.63
N THR A 521 -28.57 22.22 -30.55
CA THR A 521 -27.54 23.23 -30.65
C THR A 521 -27.49 24.02 -29.33
N ALA A 522 -26.30 24.22 -28.81
CA ALA A 522 -26.05 25.05 -27.63
C ALA A 522 -24.95 26.06 -27.93
N LYS A 523 -25.16 27.28 -27.49
CA LYS A 523 -24.11 28.32 -27.52
C LYS A 523 -23.69 28.62 -26.10
N THR A 524 -22.42 28.44 -25.77
CA THR A 524 -21.87 28.83 -24.46
C THR A 524 -22.05 30.33 -24.28
N THR A 525 -22.22 30.76 -23.04
CA THR A 525 -22.36 32.20 -22.75
C THR A 525 -21.04 32.89 -23.06
N ALA A 526 -21.15 34.14 -23.52
CA ALA A 526 -19.99 34.99 -23.69
C ALA A 526 -19.25 35.11 -22.36
N ASP A 527 -17.93 35.22 -22.42
CA ASP A 527 -17.14 35.56 -21.25
C ASP A 527 -17.63 36.96 -20.81
N ASN A 528 -18.31 37.01 -19.66
CA ASN A 528 -18.68 38.29 -19.09
C ASN A 528 -17.36 38.99 -18.86
N GLN A 529 -17.12 40.09 -19.61
CA GLN A 529 -15.97 40.96 -19.34
C GLN A 529 -15.95 41.20 -17.85
N ALA A 530 -14.87 40.80 -17.19
CA ALA A 530 -14.70 40.97 -15.77
C ALA A 530 -15.07 42.45 -15.44
N GLU A 531 -15.99 42.64 -14.51
CA GLU A 531 -16.40 43.99 -14.13
C GLU A 531 -15.17 44.82 -13.68
N GLU A 532 -15.18 46.10 -13.99
CA GLU A 532 -14.13 46.99 -13.51
C GLU A 532 -14.15 47.04 -11.97
N TRP A 533 -12.95 46.94 -11.38
CA TRP A 533 -12.81 47.03 -9.91
C TRP A 533 -13.39 48.37 -9.38
N LYS A 534 -14.11 48.28 -8.26
CA LYS A 534 -14.79 49.46 -7.65
C LYS A 534 -14.58 49.51 -6.15
N ILE A 535 -14.40 50.71 -5.62
CA ILE A 535 -14.43 50.98 -4.18
C ILE A 535 -15.85 50.69 -3.66
N GLY A 536 -15.94 50.09 -2.45
CA GLY A 536 -17.20 49.79 -1.78
C GLY A 536 -17.91 48.52 -2.25
N LYS A 537 -17.34 47.77 -3.22
CA LYS A 537 -17.84 46.47 -3.64
C LYS A 537 -17.18 45.33 -2.84
N LEU A 538 -17.98 44.38 -2.40
CA LEU A 538 -17.46 43.14 -1.79
C LEU A 538 -16.95 42.18 -2.88
N TYR A 539 -15.72 41.72 -2.72
CA TYR A 539 -15.10 40.73 -3.58
C TYR A 539 -14.87 39.42 -2.82
N ASN A 540 -15.30 38.32 -3.41
CA ASN A 540 -15.10 36.97 -2.88
C ASN A 540 -13.89 36.32 -3.52
N ILE A 541 -13.33 35.29 -2.87
CA ILE A 541 -12.23 34.51 -3.43
C ILE A 541 -12.65 33.94 -4.79
N GLY A 542 -11.84 34.22 -5.82
CA GLY A 542 -12.09 33.77 -7.19
C GLY A 542 -12.75 34.76 -8.11
N ASP A 543 -13.34 35.86 -7.60
CA ASP A 543 -13.90 36.92 -8.43
C ASP A 543 -12.82 37.50 -9.36
N ILE A 544 -13.19 37.75 -10.60
CA ILE A 544 -12.31 38.34 -11.61
C ILE A 544 -12.77 39.78 -11.90
N VAL A 545 -11.81 40.68 -11.89
CA VAL A 545 -12.06 42.11 -12.19
C VAL A 545 -11.06 42.61 -13.25
N THR A 546 -11.47 43.65 -13.98
CA THR A 546 -10.54 44.44 -14.78
C THR A 546 -10.10 45.67 -13.95
N TYR A 547 -8.81 46.01 -14.07
CA TYR A 547 -8.28 47.26 -13.53
C TYR A 547 -7.10 47.73 -14.39
N LYS A 548 -7.18 48.95 -14.87
CA LYS A 548 -6.17 49.53 -15.79
C LYS A 548 -5.83 48.63 -16.98
N GLY A 549 -6.85 47.97 -17.55
CA GLY A 549 -6.70 47.13 -18.74
C GLY A 549 -6.13 45.74 -18.49
N ASN A 550 -5.87 45.34 -17.24
CA ASN A 550 -5.42 43.98 -16.87
C ASN A 550 -6.51 43.25 -16.09
N LEU A 551 -6.46 41.91 -16.13
CA LEU A 551 -7.34 41.03 -15.37
C LEU A 551 -6.69 40.60 -14.06
N TYR A 552 -7.45 40.61 -12.99
CA TYR A 552 -7.02 40.20 -11.66
C TYR A 552 -8.05 39.27 -11.02
N ARG A 553 -7.59 38.30 -10.26
CA ARG A 553 -8.42 37.37 -9.49
C ARG A 553 -8.29 37.66 -8.01
N CYS A 554 -9.42 37.79 -7.31
CA CYS A 554 -9.48 37.97 -5.87
C CYS A 554 -8.93 36.72 -5.14
N ARG A 555 -8.00 36.93 -4.21
CA ARG A 555 -7.36 35.88 -3.40
C ARG A 555 -7.94 35.79 -1.99
N ASN A 556 -8.45 36.86 -1.45
CA ASN A 556 -9.02 36.92 -0.10
C ASN A 556 -10.29 37.77 -0.12
N ILE A 557 -11.31 37.38 0.67
CA ILE A 557 -12.56 38.15 0.78
C ILE A 557 -12.26 39.53 1.36
N HIS A 558 -12.68 40.59 0.65
CA HIS A 558 -12.51 41.98 1.11
C HIS A 558 -13.47 42.95 0.43
N MET A 559 -13.67 44.12 1.06
CA MET A 559 -14.34 45.27 0.42
C MET A 559 -13.30 46.10 -0.33
N GLY A 560 -13.61 46.49 -1.56
CA GLY A 560 -12.74 47.39 -2.32
C GLY A 560 -12.63 48.74 -1.60
N GLN A 561 -11.41 49.18 -1.32
CA GLN A 561 -11.13 50.48 -0.70
C GLN A 561 -9.83 51.08 -1.26
N VAL A 562 -9.64 52.39 -1.02
CA VAL A 562 -8.42 53.07 -1.47
C VAL A 562 -7.18 52.41 -0.90
N GLY A 563 -6.17 52.13 -1.76
CA GLY A 563 -4.95 51.40 -1.43
C GLY A 563 -5.06 49.87 -1.56
N TRP A 564 -6.23 49.36 -1.93
CA TRP A 564 -6.48 47.93 -2.15
C TRP A 564 -6.79 47.63 -3.63
N GLU A 565 -6.36 48.52 -4.52
CA GLU A 565 -6.47 48.34 -5.96
C GLU A 565 -5.72 47.08 -6.41
N PRO A 566 -6.20 46.39 -7.45
CA PRO A 566 -5.64 45.13 -7.92
C PRO A 566 -4.16 45.16 -8.31
N ASP A 567 -3.64 46.28 -8.76
CA ASP A 567 -2.24 46.47 -9.14
C ASP A 567 -1.31 46.84 -7.95
N VAL A 568 -1.89 47.17 -6.79
CA VAL A 568 -1.15 47.59 -5.59
C VAL A 568 -1.23 46.53 -4.49
N ALA A 569 -2.41 46.00 -4.20
CA ALA A 569 -2.64 45.05 -3.12
C ALA A 569 -2.46 43.60 -3.57
N LEU A 570 -1.24 43.20 -3.89
CA LEU A 570 -0.92 41.86 -4.42
C LEU A 570 -1.27 40.68 -3.49
N ALA A 571 -1.40 40.93 -2.18
CA ALA A 571 -1.91 39.92 -1.23
C ALA A 571 -3.39 39.60 -1.45
N LEU A 572 -4.18 40.58 -1.94
CA LEU A 572 -5.61 40.44 -2.19
C LEU A 572 -5.91 40.04 -3.63
N TRP A 573 -5.01 40.34 -4.56
CA TRP A 573 -5.22 40.18 -5.98
C TRP A 573 -4.07 39.41 -6.66
N LEU A 574 -4.44 38.54 -7.57
CA LEU A 574 -3.51 37.84 -8.46
C LEU A 574 -3.75 38.36 -9.88
N LYS A 575 -2.74 38.99 -10.49
CA LYS A 575 -2.78 39.33 -11.91
C LYS A 575 -2.82 38.04 -12.75
N ILE A 576 -3.80 37.95 -13.67
CA ILE A 576 -4.00 36.76 -14.50
C ILE A 576 -3.81 37.05 -16.01
N SER A 577 -3.89 38.29 -16.43
CA SER A 577 -3.49 38.76 -17.76
C SER A 577 -3.22 40.25 -17.78
#